data_03db8e883149d7245a862e1ec0374f68
#
_entry.id   03db8e883149d7245a862e1ec0374f68
#
_cell.length_a   1.000
_cell.length_b   1.000
_cell.length_c   1.000
_cell.angle_alpha   90.00
_cell.angle_beta   90.00
_cell.angle_gamma   90.00
#
_symmetry.space_group_name_H-M   'P 1'
#
loop_
_entity.id
_entity.type
_entity.pdbx_description
1 polymer ?
#
loop_
_entity_poly.entity_id
_entity_poly.type
_entity_poly.pdbx_seq_one_letter_code
_entity_poly.pdbx_strand_id
1 'polypeptide(L)'
;LENVLRGEWGFHGIVVTDYATANTGYMWIDMGLQNGGDLWLNSDTTVYMIDGVENNPTLVNSLRRASHNILYTVVNSAAMNGFSEKTEIRNVMPLWQKWMICADAATILIEAAGIFLIIRRCRKNKQTTIEVVAQKEG
;
A
#
# COMPACT_ATOMS: atom_id res chain seq x y z
N LEU A 1 -27.21 0.05 -8.82
CA LEU A 1 -26.51 -1.22 -8.58
C LEU A 1 -27.49 -2.30 -8.11
N GLU A 2 -28.29 -2.02 -7.06
CA GLU A 2 -29.17 -3.02 -6.44
C GLU A 2 -30.14 -3.68 -7.42
N ASN A 3 -30.89 -2.88 -8.17
CA ASN A 3 -31.94 -3.41 -9.05
C ASN A 3 -31.37 -4.13 -10.28
N VAL A 4 -30.44 -3.53 -11.00
CA VAL A 4 -29.93 -4.07 -12.26
C VAL A 4 -28.83 -5.11 -12.02
N LEU A 5 -27.73 -4.70 -11.38
CA LEU A 5 -26.57 -5.58 -11.22
C LEU A 5 -26.87 -6.78 -10.34
N ARG A 6 -27.53 -6.57 -9.20
CA ARG A 6 -27.83 -7.65 -8.25
C ARG A 6 -29.14 -8.34 -8.55
N GLY A 7 -30.20 -7.56 -8.86
CA GLY A 7 -31.54 -8.08 -9.11
C GLY A 7 -31.66 -8.78 -10.47
N GLU A 8 -31.36 -8.07 -11.56
CA GLU A 8 -31.54 -8.60 -12.92
C GLU A 8 -30.40 -9.51 -13.35
N TRP A 9 -29.14 -9.14 -13.06
CA TRP A 9 -27.97 -9.91 -13.50
C TRP A 9 -27.49 -10.94 -12.49
N GLY A 10 -28.06 -10.95 -11.28
CA GLY A 10 -27.73 -11.94 -10.23
C GLY A 10 -26.29 -11.88 -9.74
N PHE A 11 -25.65 -10.71 -9.79
CA PHE A 11 -24.26 -10.56 -9.34
C PHE A 11 -24.18 -10.55 -7.81
N HIS A 12 -23.46 -11.50 -7.23
CA HIS A 12 -23.27 -11.68 -5.79
C HIS A 12 -21.89 -11.27 -5.28
N GLY A 13 -20.99 -10.84 -6.17
CA GLY A 13 -19.64 -10.41 -5.79
C GLY A 13 -19.59 -9.03 -5.15
N ILE A 14 -18.36 -8.66 -4.72
CA ILE A 14 -18.08 -7.33 -4.17
C ILE A 14 -18.19 -6.25 -5.24
N VAL A 15 -18.80 -5.13 -4.89
CA VAL A 15 -18.78 -3.90 -5.68
C VAL A 15 -17.93 -2.87 -4.94
N VAL A 16 -16.81 -2.52 -5.56
CA VAL A 16 -15.90 -1.49 -5.05
C VAL A 16 -16.20 -0.19 -5.76
N THR A 17 -16.43 0.87 -5.00
CA THR A 17 -16.64 2.22 -5.53
C THR A 17 -15.33 3.00 -5.50
N ASP A 18 -15.36 4.19 -6.11
CA ASP A 18 -14.25 5.14 -6.09
C ASP A 18 -14.02 5.72 -4.68
N TYR A 19 -13.00 6.56 -4.59
CA TYR A 19 -12.58 7.22 -3.37
C TYR A 19 -13.68 8.17 -2.87
N ALA A 20 -14.21 7.89 -1.69
CA ALA A 20 -15.19 8.75 -1.03
C ALA A 20 -14.51 9.55 0.10
N THR A 21 -14.68 10.86 0.11
CA THR A 21 -14.27 11.72 1.21
C THR A 21 -15.49 12.39 1.83
N ALA A 22 -15.47 12.60 3.14
CA ALA A 22 -16.59 13.18 3.89
C ALA A 22 -17.07 14.54 3.35
N ASN A 23 -16.24 15.24 2.59
CA ASN A 23 -16.50 16.60 2.14
C ASN A 23 -16.73 16.75 0.62
N THR A 24 -16.71 15.67 -0.15
CA THR A 24 -16.79 15.80 -1.63
C THR A 24 -18.20 15.91 -2.16
N GLY A 25 -19.23 15.63 -1.38
CA GLY A 25 -20.63 15.84 -1.75
C GLY A 25 -21.16 14.98 -2.90
N TYR A 26 -20.32 14.21 -3.58
CA TYR A 26 -20.73 13.38 -4.72
C TYR A 26 -20.91 11.90 -4.36
N MET A 27 -20.41 11.44 -3.22
CA MET A 27 -20.53 10.05 -2.79
C MET A 27 -20.96 9.97 -1.32
N TRP A 28 -22.15 9.50 -1.11
CA TRP A 28 -22.75 9.30 0.20
C TRP A 28 -22.71 7.82 0.56
N ILE A 29 -22.00 7.48 1.63
CA ILE A 29 -21.74 6.09 2.01
C ILE A 29 -23.02 5.35 2.37
N ASP A 30 -23.91 5.98 3.13
CA ASP A 30 -25.21 5.42 3.52
C ASP A 30 -26.10 5.13 2.30
N MET A 31 -26.19 6.06 1.36
CA MET A 31 -26.91 5.88 0.10
C MET A 31 -26.20 4.85 -0.79
N GLY A 32 -24.88 4.84 -0.83
CA GLY A 32 -24.10 3.87 -1.58
C GLY A 32 -24.32 2.45 -1.07
N LEU A 33 -24.30 2.25 0.24
CA LEU A 33 -24.61 0.98 0.89
C LEU A 33 -26.02 0.50 0.57
N GLN A 34 -27.02 1.38 0.70
CA GLN A 34 -28.42 1.04 0.42
C GLN A 34 -28.66 0.69 -1.05
N ASN A 35 -27.86 1.26 -1.97
CA ASN A 35 -27.96 1.02 -3.41
C ASN A 35 -27.01 -0.08 -3.94
N GLY A 36 -26.43 -0.91 -3.09
CA GLY A 36 -25.69 -2.12 -3.50
C GLY A 36 -24.19 -1.97 -3.60
N GLY A 37 -23.60 -0.87 -3.14
CA GLY A 37 -22.16 -0.73 -2.92
C GLY A 37 -21.72 -1.51 -1.68
N ASP A 38 -20.49 -2.05 -1.69
CA ASP A 38 -19.98 -2.85 -0.59
C ASP A 38 -18.70 -2.30 0.01
N LEU A 39 -17.82 -1.70 -0.80
CA LEU A 39 -16.50 -1.23 -0.38
C LEU A 39 -16.14 0.08 -1.08
N TRP A 40 -15.38 0.93 -0.38
CA TRP A 40 -14.85 2.19 -0.90
C TRP A 40 -13.33 2.14 -0.91
N LEU A 41 -12.72 2.73 -1.96
CA LEU A 41 -11.28 2.91 -2.04
C LEU A 41 -10.85 4.03 -1.10
N ASN A 42 -10.61 3.70 0.15
CA ASN A 42 -10.06 4.64 1.12
C ASN A 42 -9.27 3.97 2.21
N SER A 43 -8.20 4.65 2.63
CA SER A 43 -7.33 4.21 3.72
C SER A 43 -7.61 4.92 5.06
N ASP A 44 -8.39 6.01 5.07
CA ASP A 44 -8.72 6.75 6.28
C ASP A 44 -10.05 6.26 6.87
N THR A 45 -9.95 5.49 7.94
CA THR A 45 -11.11 4.92 8.64
C THR A 45 -11.87 5.93 9.49
N THR A 46 -11.30 7.10 9.77
CA THR A 46 -11.93 8.11 10.65
C THR A 46 -13.00 8.93 9.93
N VAL A 47 -12.93 9.01 8.61
CA VAL A 47 -13.78 9.86 7.77
C VAL A 47 -15.16 9.24 7.49
N TYR A 48 -15.36 7.96 7.81
CA TYR A 48 -16.54 7.16 7.35
C TYR A 48 -17.39 6.58 8.46
N MET A 49 -17.23 7.02 9.68
CA MET A 49 -18.20 6.65 10.71
C MET A 49 -19.55 7.30 10.39
N ILE A 50 -20.49 6.45 10.00
CA ILE A 50 -21.90 6.85 9.91
C ILE A 50 -22.43 6.85 11.33
N ASP A 51 -22.61 8.05 11.90
CA ASP A 51 -23.14 8.19 13.26
C ASP A 51 -24.54 7.57 13.36
N GLY A 52 -24.79 6.82 14.42
CA GLY A 52 -26.09 6.25 14.68
C GLY A 52 -26.49 5.06 13.80
N VAL A 53 -25.52 4.40 13.15
CA VAL A 53 -25.73 3.18 12.34
C VAL A 53 -26.55 2.14 13.10
N GLU A 54 -26.22 1.91 14.36
CA GLU A 54 -26.85 0.93 15.24
C GLU A 54 -28.36 1.20 15.45
N ASN A 55 -28.79 2.43 15.28
CA ASN A 55 -30.18 2.87 15.42
C ASN A 55 -30.96 2.88 14.09
N ASN A 56 -30.32 2.52 12.99
CA ASN A 56 -30.92 2.47 11.65
C ASN A 56 -30.97 1.04 11.11
N PRO A 57 -32.10 0.31 11.26
CA PRO A 57 -32.22 -1.07 10.80
C PRO A 57 -31.95 -1.27 9.30
N THR A 58 -32.33 -0.30 8.47
CA THR A 58 -32.09 -0.36 7.02
C THR A 58 -30.59 -0.34 6.73
N LEU A 59 -29.85 0.52 7.39
CA LEU A 59 -28.41 0.65 7.22
C LEU A 59 -27.66 -0.58 7.77
N VAL A 60 -28.10 -1.10 8.92
CA VAL A 60 -27.57 -2.36 9.48
C VAL A 60 -27.76 -3.53 8.51
N ASN A 61 -28.92 -3.64 7.88
CA ASN A 61 -29.16 -4.69 6.87
C ASN A 61 -28.30 -4.50 5.63
N SER A 62 -28.09 -3.26 5.18
CA SER A 62 -27.22 -2.95 4.06
C SER A 62 -25.76 -3.30 4.34
N LEU A 63 -25.28 -3.03 5.57
CA LEU A 63 -23.93 -3.43 6.03
C LEU A 63 -23.78 -4.95 6.10
N ARG A 64 -24.79 -5.67 6.59
CA ARG A 64 -24.77 -7.15 6.58
C ARG A 64 -24.67 -7.70 5.17
N ARG A 65 -25.42 -7.15 4.22
CA ARG A 65 -25.35 -7.54 2.81
C ARG A 65 -23.97 -7.25 2.23
N ALA A 66 -23.44 -6.05 2.45
CA ALA A 66 -22.09 -5.67 2.00
C ALA A 66 -21.03 -6.64 2.56
N SER A 67 -21.08 -6.94 3.85
CA SER A 67 -20.18 -7.90 4.50
C SER A 67 -20.32 -9.30 3.89
N HIS A 68 -21.54 -9.76 3.62
CA HIS A 68 -21.78 -11.04 2.95
C HIS A 68 -21.14 -11.08 1.56
N ASN A 69 -21.29 -10.02 0.75
CA ASN A 69 -20.73 -9.96 -0.60
C ASN A 69 -19.19 -9.94 -0.58
N ILE A 70 -18.60 -9.23 0.39
CA ILE A 70 -17.15 -9.23 0.60
C ILE A 70 -16.67 -10.64 0.95
N LEU A 71 -17.28 -11.28 1.94
CA LEU A 71 -16.93 -12.64 2.36
C LEU A 71 -17.13 -13.66 1.23
N TYR A 72 -18.23 -13.58 0.50
CA TYR A 72 -18.49 -14.43 -0.67
C TYR A 72 -17.36 -14.30 -1.71
N THR A 73 -16.94 -13.07 -2.01
CA THR A 73 -15.86 -12.85 -2.97
C THR A 73 -14.52 -13.40 -2.46
N VAL A 74 -14.20 -13.18 -1.18
CA VAL A 74 -12.96 -13.69 -0.58
C VAL A 74 -12.91 -15.21 -0.61
N VAL A 75 -14.00 -15.89 -0.17
CA VAL A 75 -14.09 -17.36 -0.14
C VAL A 75 -13.98 -17.97 -1.54
N ASN A 76 -14.55 -17.32 -2.55
CA ASN A 76 -14.52 -17.81 -3.94
C ASN A 76 -13.32 -17.28 -4.73
N SER A 77 -12.43 -16.54 -4.12
CA SER A 77 -11.21 -16.01 -4.77
C SER A 77 -10.02 -16.95 -4.63
N ALA A 78 -9.00 -16.73 -5.45
CA ALA A 78 -7.72 -17.44 -5.34
C ALA A 78 -7.00 -17.19 -3.99
N ALA A 79 -7.38 -16.16 -3.25
CA ALA A 79 -6.81 -15.86 -1.92
C ALA A 79 -7.08 -16.98 -0.90
N MET A 80 -8.18 -17.72 -1.07
CA MET A 80 -8.54 -18.86 -0.19
C MET A 80 -8.03 -20.21 -0.69
N ASN A 81 -7.41 -20.26 -1.89
CA ASN A 81 -6.85 -21.49 -2.42
C ASN A 81 -5.66 -21.97 -1.57
N GLY A 82 -5.77 -23.18 -1.04
CA GLY A 82 -4.73 -23.77 -0.21
C GLY A 82 -4.80 -23.40 1.28
N PHE A 83 -5.77 -22.61 1.72
CA PHE A 83 -6.02 -22.38 3.14
C PHE A 83 -6.73 -23.56 3.79
N SER A 84 -6.22 -23.99 4.92
CA SER A 84 -6.80 -25.04 5.77
C SER A 84 -6.57 -24.66 7.24
N GLU A 85 -7.17 -25.42 8.17
CA GLU A 85 -6.95 -25.23 9.61
C GLU A 85 -5.47 -25.38 10.03
N LYS A 86 -4.66 -26.04 9.19
CA LYS A 86 -3.22 -26.24 9.41
C LYS A 86 -2.34 -25.21 8.70
N THR A 87 -2.93 -24.22 8.05
CA THR A 87 -2.18 -23.19 7.31
C THR A 87 -1.53 -22.20 8.27
N GLU A 88 -0.21 -22.20 8.31
CA GLU A 88 0.57 -21.17 9.02
C GLU A 88 0.82 -19.98 8.11
N ILE A 89 0.43 -18.80 8.56
CA ILE A 89 0.76 -17.55 7.88
C ILE A 89 2.16 -17.13 8.33
N ARG A 90 3.14 -17.26 7.43
CA ARG A 90 4.52 -16.78 7.67
C ARG A 90 4.78 -15.53 6.85
N ASN A 91 5.28 -14.50 7.52
CA ASN A 91 5.76 -13.31 6.85
C ASN A 91 7.11 -13.61 6.20
N VAL A 92 7.12 -13.83 4.89
CA VAL A 92 8.33 -14.14 4.14
C VAL A 92 8.70 -12.93 3.27
N MET A 93 9.93 -12.44 3.46
CA MET A 93 10.47 -11.39 2.60
C MET A 93 10.55 -11.89 1.15
N PRO A 94 9.83 -11.28 0.19
CA PRO A 94 9.83 -11.72 -1.19
C PRO A 94 11.21 -11.54 -1.84
N LEU A 95 11.48 -12.34 -2.86
CA LEU A 95 12.79 -12.38 -3.51
C LEU A 95 13.23 -11.03 -4.08
N TRP A 96 12.30 -10.27 -4.66
CA TRP A 96 12.57 -8.93 -5.20
C TRP A 96 13.04 -7.94 -4.13
N GLN A 97 12.50 -8.01 -2.91
CA GLN A 97 12.92 -7.18 -1.78
C GLN A 97 14.35 -7.47 -1.35
N LYS A 98 14.74 -8.75 -1.35
CA LYS A 98 16.13 -9.16 -1.08
C LYS A 98 17.09 -8.59 -2.14
N TRP A 99 16.71 -8.64 -3.41
CA TRP A 99 17.50 -8.06 -4.50
C TRP A 99 17.62 -6.54 -4.38
N MET A 100 16.56 -5.84 -3.99
CA MET A 100 16.62 -4.39 -3.74
C MET A 100 17.61 -4.06 -2.62
N ILE A 101 17.53 -4.74 -1.49
CA ILE A 101 18.48 -4.53 -0.37
C ILE A 101 19.92 -4.79 -0.81
N CYS A 102 20.18 -5.83 -1.60
CA CYS A 102 21.51 -6.10 -2.14
C CYS A 102 21.98 -4.98 -3.09
N ALA A 103 21.11 -4.46 -3.94
CA ALA A 103 21.44 -3.36 -4.84
C ALA A 103 21.76 -2.07 -4.08
N ASP A 104 20.94 -1.73 -3.07
CA ASP A 104 21.16 -0.57 -2.22
C ASP A 104 22.50 -0.69 -1.46
N ALA A 105 22.79 -1.85 -0.91
CA ALA A 105 24.08 -2.10 -0.24
C ALA A 105 25.27 -1.96 -1.21
N ALA A 106 25.14 -2.44 -2.44
CA ALA A 106 26.18 -2.32 -3.45
C ALA A 106 26.42 -0.85 -3.85
N THR A 107 25.36 -0.06 -4.04
CA THR A 107 25.46 1.39 -4.33
C THR A 107 26.16 2.14 -3.21
N ILE A 108 25.79 1.91 -1.97
CA ILE A 108 26.46 2.52 -0.80
C ILE A 108 27.93 2.20 -0.76
N LEU A 109 28.32 0.94 -1.04
CA LEU A 109 29.74 0.54 -1.08
C LEU A 109 30.50 1.25 -2.20
N ILE A 110 29.92 1.36 -3.39
CA ILE A 110 30.53 2.07 -4.53
C ILE A 110 30.72 3.55 -4.22
N GLU A 111 29.72 4.20 -3.63
CA GLU A 111 29.81 5.60 -3.22
C GLU A 111 30.88 5.81 -2.15
N ALA A 112 30.92 4.97 -1.12
CA ALA A 112 31.93 5.03 -0.08
C ALA A 112 33.34 4.84 -0.64
N ALA A 113 33.53 3.90 -1.55
CA ALA A 113 34.81 3.68 -2.24
C ALA A 113 35.20 4.90 -3.10
N GLY A 114 34.24 5.49 -3.82
CA GLY A 114 34.45 6.72 -4.60
C GLY A 114 34.89 7.89 -3.74
N ILE A 115 34.19 8.14 -2.64
CA ILE A 115 34.55 9.19 -1.68
C ILE A 115 35.95 8.95 -1.10
N PHE A 116 36.26 7.71 -0.71
CA PHE A 116 37.58 7.35 -0.20
C PHE A 116 38.70 7.64 -1.20
N LEU A 117 38.49 7.27 -2.47
CA LEU A 117 39.47 7.52 -3.53
C LEU A 117 39.67 9.04 -3.77
N ILE A 118 38.61 9.81 -3.76
CA ILE A 118 38.67 11.28 -3.89
C ILE A 118 39.47 11.87 -2.74
N ILE A 119 39.16 11.50 -1.50
CA ILE A 119 39.88 11.99 -0.32
C ILE A 119 41.37 11.63 -0.40
N ARG A 120 41.69 10.36 -0.77
CA ARG A 120 43.04 9.91 -0.94
C ARG A 120 43.82 10.71 -2.01
N ARG A 121 43.15 10.98 -3.15
CA ARG A 121 43.74 11.80 -4.23
C ARG A 121 43.98 13.24 -3.80
N CYS A 122 43.03 13.86 -3.11
CA CYS A 122 43.15 15.25 -2.58
C CYS A 122 44.31 15.35 -1.58
N ARG A 123 44.47 14.37 -0.68
CA ARG A 123 45.57 14.33 0.29
C ARG A 123 46.94 14.19 -0.42
N LYS A 124 47.06 13.33 -1.43
CA LYS A 124 48.29 13.17 -2.21
C LYS A 124 48.66 14.44 -2.96
N ASN A 125 47.70 15.07 -3.64
CA ASN A 125 47.93 16.33 -4.35
C ASN A 125 48.40 17.45 -3.41
N LYS A 126 47.81 17.54 -2.19
CA LYS A 126 48.20 18.52 -1.19
C LYS A 126 49.67 18.33 -0.72
N GLN A 127 50.09 17.08 -0.54
CA GLN A 127 51.48 16.77 -0.18
C GLN A 127 52.45 17.19 -1.31
N THR A 128 52.14 16.82 -2.55
CA THR A 128 52.97 17.17 -3.72
C THR A 128 53.09 18.70 -3.88
N THR A 129 52.02 19.47 -3.62
CA THR A 129 52.05 20.92 -3.70
C THR A 129 52.95 21.52 -2.61
N ILE A 130 52.93 20.99 -1.40
CA ILE A 130 53.79 21.44 -0.29
C ILE A 130 55.27 21.16 -0.60
N GLU A 131 55.63 19.99 -1.14
CA GLU A 131 56.95 19.63 -1.52
C GLU A 131 57.52 20.55 -2.62
N VAL A 132 56.72 20.86 -3.64
CA VAL A 132 57.13 21.79 -4.73
C VAL A 132 57.36 23.20 -4.23
N VAL A 133 56.56 23.70 -3.28
CA VAL A 133 56.77 25.03 -2.69
C VAL A 133 58.03 25.06 -1.83
N ALA A 134 58.27 24.05 -1.01
CA ALA A 134 59.46 23.95 -0.19
C ALA A 134 60.77 23.90 -1.01
N GLN A 135 60.77 23.25 -2.19
CA GLN A 135 61.90 23.22 -3.11
C GLN A 135 62.19 24.55 -3.82
N LYS A 136 61.23 25.46 -3.90
CA LYS A 136 61.37 26.79 -4.53
C LYS A 136 61.93 27.87 -3.60
N GLU A 137 61.85 27.65 -2.29
CA GLU A 137 62.24 28.62 -1.25
C GLU A 137 63.63 28.28 -0.64
N GLY A 138 64.25 27.18 -1.00
CA GLY A 138 65.58 26.75 -0.60
C GLY A 138 66.59 26.84 -1.76
#